data_07b1c3b7e85018ad9496796cdbd84e68
#
_entry.id   07b1c3b7e85018ad9496796cdbd84e68
#
_cell.length_a   1.000
_cell.length_b   1.000
_cell.length_c   1.000
_cell.angle_alpha   90.00
_cell.angle_beta   90.00
_cell.angle_gamma   90.00
#
_symmetry.space_group_name_H-M   'P 1'
#
loop_
_entity.id
_entity.type
_entity.pdbx_description
1 polymer ?
#
loop_
_entity_poly.entity_id
_entity_poly.type
_entity_poly.pdbx_seq_one_letter_code
_entity_poly.pdbx_strand_id
1 'polypeptide(L)'
;MNVLATSHGTDSAAGREAIALIREQVRSLLDQRTDGVEYRVHEAYVDVESPSVDDAAAALPKDEPCVIVPILLSTGFHTQVDLRRAARASGIERIVIAESLGPDSRLARLARTRLEEAGWTPENGSVVVQGAAGSSRADGRADMERAAELLSEALGTQVQHGFIASIDPKFHEVVAEYKPEFAATYLLAEGFFAGKMRRDAASTGLPAKVAAPLVNAQDPASARVVAECFVDRMDE
;
A
#
# COMPACT_ATOMS: atom_id res chain seq x y z
N MET A 1 3.16 21.38 12.13
CA MET A 1 2.24 20.22 12.21
C MET A 1 3.04 18.94 12.15
N ASN A 2 2.79 17.98 13.04
CA ASN A 2 3.45 16.68 13.02
C ASN A 2 2.69 15.71 12.10
N VAL A 3 3.42 14.91 11.32
CA VAL A 3 2.87 13.91 10.39
C VAL A 3 3.52 12.57 10.71
N LEU A 4 2.75 11.62 11.24
CA LEU A 4 3.21 10.24 11.47
C LEU A 4 2.96 9.41 10.20
N ALA A 5 4.00 9.22 9.40
CA ALA A 5 3.97 8.39 8.20
C ALA A 5 4.13 6.91 8.59
N THR A 6 3.00 6.26 8.86
CA THR A 6 2.94 4.94 9.52
C THR A 6 2.82 3.81 8.51
N SER A 7 3.82 2.94 8.44
CA SER A 7 3.81 1.73 7.61
C SER A 7 3.65 0.46 8.45
N HIS A 8 3.43 -0.69 7.79
CA HIS A 8 3.34 -1.96 8.50
C HIS A 8 4.68 -2.33 9.16
N GLY A 9 5.79 -2.06 8.47
CA GLY A 9 7.10 -2.57 8.79
C GLY A 9 7.43 -3.85 8.02
N THR A 10 8.72 -4.12 7.80
CA THR A 10 9.18 -5.27 7.02
C THR A 10 10.62 -5.66 7.35
N ASP A 11 10.93 -6.96 7.32
CA ASP A 11 12.31 -7.47 7.39
C ASP A 11 13.06 -7.37 6.06
N SER A 12 12.37 -7.07 4.96
CA SER A 12 12.99 -6.93 3.64
C SER A 12 13.75 -5.62 3.50
N ALA A 13 15.05 -5.68 3.18
CA ALA A 13 15.85 -4.48 2.91
C ALA A 13 15.26 -3.66 1.75
N ALA A 14 14.89 -4.30 0.63
CA ALA A 14 14.25 -3.63 -0.50
C ALA A 14 12.89 -3.02 -0.13
N GLY A 15 12.14 -3.67 0.77
CA GLY A 15 10.89 -3.13 1.31
C GLY A 15 11.12 -1.87 2.12
N ARG A 16 12.12 -1.87 3.01
CA ARG A 16 12.50 -0.67 3.80
C ARG A 16 12.95 0.49 2.92
N GLU A 17 13.77 0.21 1.90
CA GLU A 17 14.22 1.22 0.94
C GLU A 17 13.04 1.87 0.20
N ALA A 18 12.09 1.07 -0.28
CA ALA A 18 10.90 1.58 -0.95
C ALA A 18 10.03 2.46 -0.03
N ILE A 19 9.81 2.06 1.20
CA ILE A 19 9.05 2.84 2.20
C ILE A 19 9.81 4.13 2.58
N ALA A 20 11.12 4.06 2.75
CA ALA A 20 11.95 5.25 3.00
C ALA A 20 11.87 6.25 1.85
N LEU A 21 11.91 5.76 0.60
CA LEU A 21 11.76 6.60 -0.60
C LEU A 21 10.38 7.26 -0.68
N ILE A 22 9.30 6.56 -0.32
CA ILE A 22 7.96 7.18 -0.22
C ILE A 22 7.99 8.33 0.78
N ARG A 23 8.55 8.14 1.99
CA ARG A 23 8.66 9.19 3.01
C ARG A 23 9.51 10.39 2.54
N GLU A 24 10.57 10.14 1.79
CA GLU A 24 11.39 11.19 1.18
C GLU A 24 10.56 12.02 0.18
N GLN A 25 9.79 11.36 -0.68
CA GLN A 25 8.90 12.05 -1.62
C GLN A 25 7.79 12.82 -0.90
N VAL A 26 7.24 12.29 0.21
CA VAL A 26 6.27 13.01 1.06
C VAL A 26 6.89 14.28 1.62
N ARG A 27 8.11 14.22 2.20
CA ARG A 27 8.81 15.41 2.70
C ARG A 27 9.00 16.44 1.59
N SER A 28 9.47 16.00 0.43
CA SER A 28 9.68 16.88 -0.74
C SER A 28 8.38 17.57 -1.21
N LEU A 29 7.23 16.86 -1.16
CA LEU A 29 5.93 17.44 -1.49
C LEU A 29 5.47 18.47 -0.46
N LEU A 30 5.63 18.17 0.82
CA LEU A 30 5.23 19.05 1.91
C LEU A 30 6.10 20.30 2.00
N ASP A 31 7.41 20.19 1.71
CA ASP A 31 8.34 21.32 1.65
C ASP A 31 8.01 22.31 0.52
N GLN A 32 7.31 21.86 -0.53
CA GLN A 32 6.88 22.69 -1.64
C GLN A 32 5.55 23.42 -1.37
N ARG A 33 4.89 23.15 -0.24
CA ARG A 33 3.64 23.82 0.11
C ARG A 33 3.88 25.27 0.51
N THR A 34 2.93 26.11 0.14
CA THR A 34 2.97 27.57 0.39
C THR A 34 1.88 28.02 1.35
N ASP A 35 1.34 27.07 2.15
CA ASP A 35 0.27 27.32 3.13
C ASP A 35 0.76 27.94 4.45
N GLY A 36 2.07 28.14 4.59
CA GLY A 36 2.69 28.72 5.81
C GLY A 36 2.81 27.73 6.97
N VAL A 37 2.54 26.45 6.74
CA VAL A 37 2.63 25.40 7.77
C VAL A 37 3.99 24.70 7.67
N GLU A 38 4.70 24.60 8.79
CA GLU A 38 5.89 23.74 8.91
C GLU A 38 5.46 22.30 9.19
N TYR A 39 5.72 21.38 8.24
CA TYR A 39 5.44 19.96 8.37
C TYR A 39 6.65 19.18 8.85
N ARG A 40 6.46 18.35 9.88
CA ARG A 40 7.50 17.46 10.42
C ARG A 40 7.07 16.01 10.23
N VAL A 41 7.68 15.32 9.28
CA VAL A 41 7.36 13.94 8.92
C VAL A 41 8.22 12.98 9.74
N HIS A 42 7.55 12.21 10.60
CA HIS A 42 8.12 11.19 11.46
C HIS A 42 7.77 9.80 10.93
N GLU A 43 8.69 8.86 11.04
CA GLU A 43 8.42 7.47 10.75
C GLU A 43 7.76 6.77 11.94
N ALA A 44 6.86 5.86 11.65
CA ALA A 44 6.25 4.98 12.64
C ALA A 44 5.86 3.65 11.99
N TYR A 45 5.75 2.62 12.80
CA TYR A 45 5.44 1.26 12.34
C TYR A 45 4.37 0.62 13.22
N VAL A 46 3.51 -0.21 12.61
CA VAL A 46 2.52 -0.97 13.37
C VAL A 46 3.08 -2.28 13.89
N ASP A 47 4.09 -2.84 13.21
CA ASP A 47 4.75 -4.10 13.56
C ASP A 47 6.17 -4.13 12.98
N VAL A 48 6.96 -5.18 13.28
CA VAL A 48 8.26 -5.56 12.72
C VAL A 48 9.40 -4.57 12.97
N GLU A 49 9.17 -3.26 12.82
CA GLU A 49 10.20 -2.21 12.90
C GLU A 49 9.92 -1.22 14.06
N SER A 50 10.88 -0.37 14.34
CA SER A 50 10.81 0.66 15.38
C SER A 50 11.12 2.05 14.80
N PRO A 51 10.52 3.13 15.36
CA PRO A 51 9.65 3.13 16.54
C PRO A 51 8.24 2.60 16.23
N SER A 52 7.60 1.97 17.23
CA SER A 52 6.17 1.64 17.10
C SER A 52 5.33 2.92 16.98
N VAL A 53 4.14 2.80 16.40
CA VAL A 53 3.23 3.97 16.30
C VAL A 53 2.85 4.52 17.66
N ASP A 54 2.76 3.68 18.68
CA ASP A 54 2.50 4.10 20.06
C ASP A 54 3.66 4.94 20.60
N ASP A 55 4.92 4.48 20.46
CA ASP A 55 6.11 5.19 20.91
C ASP A 55 6.33 6.50 20.15
N ALA A 56 6.16 6.46 18.83
CA ALA A 56 6.30 7.64 17.98
C ALA A 56 5.28 8.73 18.36
N ALA A 57 4.00 8.35 18.55
CA ALA A 57 2.97 9.30 18.97
C ALA A 57 3.19 9.81 20.40
N ALA A 58 3.65 8.94 21.32
CA ALA A 58 3.95 9.34 22.70
C ALA A 58 5.10 10.34 22.80
N ALA A 59 6.05 10.29 21.89
CA ALA A 59 7.22 11.19 21.85
C ALA A 59 6.93 12.60 21.34
N LEU A 60 5.78 12.83 20.67
CA LEU A 60 5.43 14.13 20.08
C LEU A 60 4.92 15.13 21.14
N PRO A 61 5.10 16.45 20.90
CA PRO A 61 4.50 17.51 21.70
C PRO A 61 2.97 17.38 21.75
N LYS A 62 2.39 17.57 22.95
CA LYS A 62 0.96 17.32 23.17
C LYS A 62 0.07 18.47 22.70
N ASP A 63 0.60 19.67 22.67
CA ASP A 63 -0.04 20.92 22.24
C ASP A 63 0.06 21.18 20.73
N GLU A 64 0.88 20.42 20.02
CA GLU A 64 1.02 20.52 18.56
C GLU A 64 0.07 19.56 17.83
N PRO A 65 -0.56 19.99 16.71
CA PRO A 65 -1.41 19.11 15.93
C PRO A 65 -0.61 17.99 15.26
N CYS A 66 -1.23 16.81 15.18
CA CYS A 66 -0.67 15.63 14.55
C CYS A 66 -1.68 14.97 13.61
N VAL A 67 -1.23 14.51 12.46
CA VAL A 67 -1.96 13.60 11.59
C VAL A 67 -1.20 12.27 11.48
N ILE A 68 -1.89 11.15 11.69
CA ILE A 68 -1.38 9.81 11.40
C ILE A 68 -1.87 9.44 10.03
N VAL A 69 -0.96 9.24 9.08
CA VAL A 69 -1.30 8.79 7.72
C VAL A 69 -0.75 7.38 7.51
N PRO A 70 -1.63 6.38 7.32
CA PRO A 70 -1.19 5.01 7.08
C PRO A 70 -0.65 4.85 5.65
N ILE A 71 0.62 4.45 5.53
CA ILE A 71 1.20 3.97 4.26
C ILE A 71 0.73 2.53 4.06
N LEU A 72 -0.58 2.35 3.89
CA LEU A 72 -1.29 1.09 3.71
C LEU A 72 -2.28 1.22 2.56
N LEU A 73 -2.46 0.14 1.79
CA LEU A 73 -3.28 0.14 0.56
C LEU A 73 -4.77 -0.11 0.80
N SER A 74 -5.16 -0.49 2.00
CA SER A 74 -6.55 -0.79 2.36
C SER A 74 -6.79 -0.64 3.84
N THR A 75 -8.04 -0.46 4.20
CA THR A 75 -8.52 -0.51 5.56
C THR A 75 -8.28 -1.90 6.17
N GLY A 76 -7.83 -1.95 7.41
CA GLY A 76 -7.52 -3.21 8.07
C GLY A 76 -7.54 -3.11 9.59
N PHE A 77 -7.14 -4.21 10.25
CA PHE A 77 -7.04 -4.25 11.70
C PHE A 77 -6.13 -3.14 12.22
N HIS A 78 -4.98 -2.95 11.59
CA HIS A 78 -4.00 -1.95 12.01
C HIS A 78 -4.55 -0.52 11.95
N THR A 79 -5.23 -0.14 10.85
CA THR A 79 -5.84 1.20 10.74
C THR A 79 -6.96 1.41 11.75
N GLN A 80 -7.78 0.39 12.00
CA GLN A 80 -8.96 0.54 12.86
C GLN A 80 -8.67 0.31 14.35
N VAL A 81 -7.64 -0.42 14.71
CA VAL A 81 -7.33 -0.78 16.10
C VAL A 81 -6.04 -0.13 16.56
N ASP A 82 -4.92 -0.41 15.90
CA ASP A 82 -3.60 0.03 16.39
C ASP A 82 -3.43 1.53 16.29
N LEU A 83 -3.75 2.16 15.16
CA LEU A 83 -3.62 3.61 15.01
C LEU A 83 -4.57 4.35 15.94
N ARG A 84 -5.80 3.87 16.13
CA ARG A 84 -6.75 4.48 17.08
C ARG A 84 -6.31 4.34 18.52
N ARG A 85 -5.70 3.20 18.90
CA ARG A 85 -5.11 3.01 20.22
C ARG A 85 -3.98 4.01 20.43
N ALA A 86 -3.02 4.09 19.51
CA ALA A 86 -1.89 5.00 19.57
C ALA A 86 -2.33 6.47 19.65
N ALA A 87 -3.30 6.88 18.83
CA ALA A 87 -3.84 8.23 18.87
C ALA A 87 -4.44 8.57 20.26
N ARG A 88 -5.26 7.68 20.81
CA ARG A 88 -5.88 7.88 22.14
C ARG A 88 -4.85 7.90 23.28
N ALA A 89 -3.85 7.02 23.21
CA ALA A 89 -2.82 6.90 24.25
C ALA A 89 -1.78 8.01 24.19
N SER A 90 -1.62 8.68 23.04
CA SER A 90 -0.62 9.72 22.82
C SER A 90 -0.76 10.93 23.75
N GLY A 91 -2.00 11.28 24.13
CA GLY A 91 -2.30 12.50 24.88
C GLY A 91 -2.21 13.79 24.05
N ILE A 92 -2.07 13.69 22.72
CA ILE A 92 -2.04 14.84 21.82
C ILE A 92 -3.46 15.42 21.72
N GLU A 93 -3.61 16.72 21.96
CA GLU A 93 -4.91 17.39 22.01
C GLU A 93 -5.64 17.39 20.65
N ARG A 94 -4.88 17.55 19.56
CA ARG A 94 -5.39 17.59 18.20
C ARG A 94 -4.69 16.54 17.36
N ILE A 95 -5.26 15.32 17.35
CA ILE A 95 -4.76 14.22 16.54
C ILE A 95 -5.87 13.64 15.68
N VAL A 96 -5.58 13.44 14.40
CA VAL A 96 -6.47 12.81 13.44
C VAL A 96 -5.77 11.61 12.79
N ILE A 97 -6.55 10.66 12.28
CA ILE A 97 -6.07 9.52 11.52
C ILE A 97 -6.69 9.63 10.14
N ALA A 98 -5.85 9.74 9.13
CA ALA A 98 -6.26 9.76 7.74
C ALA A 98 -6.69 8.36 7.25
N GLU A 99 -7.43 8.32 6.15
CA GLU A 99 -7.79 7.08 5.47
C GLU A 99 -6.56 6.37 4.87
N SER A 100 -6.71 5.11 4.50
CA SER A 100 -5.70 4.34 3.77
C SER A 100 -5.44 4.95 2.39
N LEU A 101 -4.24 4.70 1.83
CA LEU A 101 -3.85 5.28 0.53
C LEU A 101 -4.73 4.78 -0.63
N GLY A 102 -5.23 3.58 -0.53
CA GLY A 102 -6.08 2.99 -1.55
C GLY A 102 -7.48 2.63 -1.01
N PRO A 103 -8.41 2.34 -1.94
CA PRO A 103 -8.21 2.27 -3.40
C PRO A 103 -8.07 3.66 -4.05
N ASP A 104 -7.20 3.76 -5.07
CA ASP A 104 -6.94 4.99 -5.81
C ASP A 104 -6.58 4.69 -7.28
N SER A 105 -7.10 5.45 -8.23
CA SER A 105 -6.85 5.24 -9.67
C SER A 105 -5.38 5.46 -10.05
N ARG A 106 -4.62 6.25 -9.31
CA ARG A 106 -3.17 6.46 -9.50
C ARG A 106 -2.40 5.18 -9.18
N LEU A 107 -2.79 4.48 -8.11
CA LEU A 107 -2.21 3.18 -7.73
C LEU A 107 -2.56 2.10 -8.76
N ALA A 108 -3.76 2.13 -9.34
CA ALA A 108 -4.14 1.23 -10.43
C ALA A 108 -3.30 1.47 -11.70
N ARG A 109 -3.06 2.73 -12.06
CA ARG A 109 -2.16 3.07 -13.19
C ARG A 109 -0.72 2.62 -12.92
N LEU A 110 -0.26 2.74 -11.68
CA LEU A 110 1.07 2.26 -11.29
C LEU A 110 1.15 0.72 -11.38
N ALA A 111 0.10 0.00 -10.95
CA ALA A 111 0.01 -1.45 -11.14
C ALA A 111 0.02 -1.86 -12.63
N ARG A 112 -0.64 -1.09 -13.50
CA ARG A 112 -0.57 -1.26 -14.95
C ARG A 112 0.87 -1.11 -15.45
N THR A 113 1.60 -0.07 -15.04
CA THR A 113 3.01 0.11 -15.41
C THR A 113 3.84 -1.13 -15.01
N ARG A 114 3.64 -1.69 -13.81
CA ARG A 114 4.33 -2.91 -13.36
C ARG A 114 3.99 -4.13 -14.21
N LEU A 115 2.75 -4.24 -14.68
CA LEU A 115 2.35 -5.28 -15.62
C LEU A 115 3.00 -5.11 -17.00
N GLU A 116 3.06 -3.88 -17.52
CA GLU A 116 3.73 -3.56 -18.79
C GLU A 116 5.22 -3.88 -18.74
N GLU A 117 5.90 -3.57 -17.62
CA GLU A 117 7.29 -3.96 -17.37
C GLU A 117 7.49 -5.49 -17.33
N ALA A 118 6.47 -6.24 -16.88
CA ALA A 118 6.47 -7.71 -16.91
C ALA A 118 6.14 -8.29 -18.30
N GLY A 119 5.81 -7.44 -19.27
CA GLY A 119 5.52 -7.80 -20.66
C GLY A 119 4.03 -7.92 -20.98
N TRP A 120 3.14 -7.44 -20.11
CA TRP A 120 1.72 -7.33 -20.44
C TRP A 120 1.50 -6.23 -21.50
N THR A 121 0.63 -6.53 -22.46
CA THR A 121 0.12 -5.55 -23.45
C THR A 121 -1.38 -5.75 -23.61
N PRO A 122 -2.14 -4.77 -24.13
CA PRO A 122 -3.57 -4.94 -24.41
C PRO A 122 -3.87 -6.12 -25.34
N GLU A 123 -2.92 -6.49 -26.21
CA GLU A 123 -3.11 -7.55 -27.21
C GLU A 123 -2.89 -8.96 -26.62
N ASN A 124 -2.08 -9.10 -25.56
CA ASN A 124 -1.76 -10.40 -24.96
C ASN A 124 -2.48 -10.65 -23.62
N GLY A 125 -3.26 -9.67 -23.13
CA GLY A 125 -3.91 -9.76 -21.82
C GLY A 125 -5.39 -10.12 -21.92
N SER A 126 -5.73 -11.42 -21.78
CA SER A 126 -7.13 -11.85 -21.77
C SER A 126 -7.80 -11.66 -20.41
N VAL A 127 -7.13 -12.05 -19.34
CA VAL A 127 -7.52 -11.88 -17.95
C VAL A 127 -6.27 -11.66 -17.10
N VAL A 128 -6.36 -10.75 -16.13
CA VAL A 128 -5.31 -10.52 -15.14
C VAL A 128 -5.83 -10.91 -13.77
N VAL A 129 -5.01 -11.51 -12.93
CA VAL A 129 -5.35 -11.78 -11.52
C VAL A 129 -4.56 -10.84 -10.64
N GLN A 130 -5.24 -10.01 -9.85
CA GLN A 130 -4.62 -9.15 -8.85
C GLN A 130 -4.46 -9.90 -7.52
N GLY A 131 -3.24 -10.00 -7.02
CA GLY A 131 -2.95 -10.50 -5.68
C GLY A 131 -2.83 -9.34 -4.69
N ALA A 132 -3.59 -9.39 -3.60
CA ALA A 132 -3.55 -8.43 -2.50
C ALA A 132 -3.27 -9.15 -1.17
N ALA A 133 -2.80 -8.42 -0.16
CA ALA A 133 -2.48 -9.03 1.14
C ALA A 133 -3.67 -9.79 1.74
N GLY A 134 -4.85 -9.19 1.72
CA GLY A 134 -6.05 -9.71 2.34
C GLY A 134 -6.36 -9.03 3.67
N SER A 135 -7.63 -9.03 4.05
CA SER A 135 -8.12 -8.48 5.31
C SER A 135 -9.22 -9.35 5.90
N SER A 136 -9.17 -9.60 7.20
CA SER A 136 -10.29 -10.25 7.92
C SER A 136 -11.53 -9.35 8.00
N ARG A 137 -11.39 -8.06 7.76
CA ARG A 137 -12.47 -7.06 7.79
C ARG A 137 -13.14 -6.94 6.42
N ALA A 138 -14.46 -6.72 6.44
CA ALA A 138 -15.26 -6.56 5.22
C ALA A 138 -14.90 -5.29 4.44
N ASP A 139 -14.67 -4.16 5.15
CA ASP A 139 -14.26 -2.89 4.56
C ASP A 139 -12.91 -3.02 3.83
N GLY A 140 -11.91 -3.65 4.46
CA GLY A 140 -10.62 -3.88 3.82
C GLY A 140 -10.67 -4.84 2.61
N ARG A 141 -11.60 -5.81 2.60
CA ARG A 141 -11.83 -6.63 1.39
C ARG A 141 -12.46 -5.81 0.27
N ALA A 142 -13.47 -4.98 0.60
CA ALA A 142 -14.11 -4.09 -0.37
C ALA A 142 -13.11 -3.11 -1.01
N ASP A 143 -12.16 -2.56 -0.23
CA ASP A 143 -11.09 -1.72 -0.75
C ASP A 143 -10.24 -2.46 -1.80
N MET A 144 -9.89 -3.72 -1.54
CA MET A 144 -9.08 -4.53 -2.45
C MET A 144 -9.85 -4.95 -3.70
N GLU A 145 -11.15 -5.23 -3.57
CA GLU A 145 -12.07 -5.48 -4.69
C GLU A 145 -12.17 -4.22 -5.56
N ARG A 146 -12.39 -3.06 -4.94
CA ARG A 146 -12.42 -1.79 -5.68
C ARG A 146 -11.09 -1.46 -6.38
N ALA A 147 -9.96 -1.80 -5.76
CA ALA A 147 -8.65 -1.67 -6.40
C ALA A 147 -8.52 -2.54 -7.67
N ALA A 148 -9.07 -3.76 -7.66
CA ALA A 148 -9.09 -4.63 -8.83
C ALA A 148 -10.02 -4.10 -9.94
N GLU A 149 -11.16 -3.50 -9.58
CA GLU A 149 -12.04 -2.82 -10.54
C GLU A 149 -11.33 -1.62 -11.20
N LEU A 150 -10.64 -0.78 -10.41
CA LEU A 150 -9.86 0.35 -10.93
C LEU A 150 -8.73 -0.12 -11.86
N LEU A 151 -8.10 -1.26 -11.54
CA LEU A 151 -7.11 -1.86 -12.43
C LEU A 151 -7.76 -2.37 -13.71
N SER A 152 -8.94 -2.99 -13.63
CA SER A 152 -9.71 -3.42 -14.80
C SER A 152 -10.06 -2.25 -15.73
N GLU A 153 -10.48 -1.13 -15.14
CA GLU A 153 -10.72 0.12 -15.88
C GLU A 153 -9.43 0.63 -16.56
N ALA A 154 -8.30 0.62 -15.84
CA ALA A 154 -7.02 1.08 -16.36
C ALA A 154 -6.45 0.21 -17.47
N LEU A 155 -6.67 -1.11 -17.42
CA LEU A 155 -6.18 -2.08 -18.40
C LEU A 155 -7.12 -2.21 -19.61
N GLY A 156 -8.41 -1.90 -19.45
CA GLY A 156 -9.46 -2.21 -20.43
C GLY A 156 -9.71 -3.72 -20.59
N THR A 157 -9.35 -4.53 -19.58
CA THR A 157 -9.56 -5.98 -19.55
C THR A 157 -10.05 -6.44 -18.18
N GLN A 158 -10.60 -7.64 -18.12
CA GLN A 158 -11.09 -8.20 -16.87
C GLN A 158 -9.96 -8.45 -15.87
N VAL A 159 -10.12 -7.96 -14.65
CA VAL A 159 -9.23 -8.27 -13.53
C VAL A 159 -10.01 -9.05 -12.47
N GLN A 160 -9.52 -10.22 -12.13
CA GLN A 160 -9.95 -10.99 -10.98
C GLN A 160 -9.05 -10.67 -9.80
N HIS A 161 -9.54 -10.87 -8.56
CA HIS A 161 -8.71 -10.65 -7.38
C HIS A 161 -8.63 -11.91 -6.51
N GLY A 162 -7.52 -12.04 -5.80
CA GLY A 162 -7.33 -13.09 -4.82
C GLY A 162 -6.42 -12.62 -3.69
N PHE A 163 -6.59 -13.22 -2.50
CA PHE A 163 -5.86 -12.84 -1.31
C PHE A 163 -4.68 -13.77 -1.04
N ILE A 164 -3.55 -13.20 -0.66
CA ILE A 164 -2.32 -13.92 -0.36
C ILE A 164 -2.38 -14.49 1.06
N ALA A 165 -3.07 -13.81 2.00
CA ALA A 165 -3.40 -14.36 3.31
C ALA A 165 -4.41 -15.51 3.17
N SER A 166 -4.58 -16.29 4.25
CA SER A 166 -5.44 -17.48 4.25
C SER A 166 -6.94 -17.12 4.39
N ILE A 167 -7.43 -16.24 3.51
CA ILE A 167 -8.83 -15.84 3.38
C ILE A 167 -9.28 -16.00 1.92
N ASP A 168 -10.58 -16.22 1.72
CA ASP A 168 -11.15 -16.42 0.38
C ASP A 168 -11.54 -15.08 -0.28
N PRO A 169 -11.44 -15.03 -1.64
CA PRO A 169 -10.86 -16.03 -2.52
C PRO A 169 -9.33 -16.06 -2.43
N LYS A 170 -8.73 -17.24 -2.31
CA LYS A 170 -7.27 -17.36 -2.22
C LYS A 170 -6.61 -17.14 -3.58
N PHE A 171 -5.53 -16.37 -3.58
CA PHE A 171 -4.84 -15.98 -4.80
C PHE A 171 -4.47 -17.17 -5.71
N HIS A 172 -3.90 -18.25 -5.16
CA HIS A 172 -3.50 -19.41 -5.96
C HIS A 172 -4.69 -20.19 -6.54
N GLU A 173 -5.84 -20.19 -5.86
CA GLU A 173 -7.07 -20.81 -6.35
C GLU A 173 -7.64 -20.02 -7.55
N VAL A 174 -7.65 -18.68 -7.44
CA VAL A 174 -8.05 -17.79 -8.53
C VAL A 174 -7.12 -17.92 -9.74
N VAL A 175 -5.80 -17.99 -9.50
CA VAL A 175 -4.81 -18.25 -10.59
C VAL A 175 -5.06 -19.59 -11.25
N ALA A 176 -5.34 -20.66 -10.50
CA ALA A 176 -5.63 -21.99 -11.04
C ALA A 176 -6.92 -22.03 -11.88
N GLU A 177 -7.94 -21.29 -11.44
CA GLU A 177 -9.25 -21.19 -12.11
C GLU A 177 -9.15 -20.42 -13.43
N TYR A 178 -8.62 -19.18 -13.38
CA TYR A 178 -8.61 -18.27 -14.53
C TYR A 178 -7.40 -18.43 -15.45
N LYS A 179 -6.34 -19.10 -15.00
CA LYS A 179 -5.11 -19.40 -15.76
C LYS A 179 -4.53 -18.16 -16.46
N PRO A 180 -4.31 -17.04 -15.74
CA PRO A 180 -3.81 -15.82 -16.34
C PRO A 180 -2.37 -15.98 -16.82
N GLU A 181 -2.00 -15.26 -17.88
CA GLU A 181 -0.59 -15.10 -18.24
C GLU A 181 0.11 -14.13 -17.29
N PHE A 182 -0.62 -13.14 -16.78
CA PHE A 182 -0.08 -12.09 -15.89
C PHE A 182 -0.86 -11.98 -14.59
N ALA A 183 -0.13 -11.74 -13.51
CA ALA A 183 -0.69 -11.42 -12.21
C ALA A 183 -0.16 -10.06 -11.70
N ALA A 184 -1.08 -9.16 -11.34
CA ALA A 184 -0.75 -7.87 -10.75
C ALA A 184 -0.51 -7.99 -9.24
N THR A 185 0.47 -7.27 -8.73
CA THR A 185 0.80 -7.25 -7.31
C THR A 185 0.28 -5.96 -6.66
N TYR A 186 -0.81 -6.06 -5.89
CA TYR A 186 -1.35 -4.95 -5.10
C TYR A 186 -0.71 -4.95 -3.71
N LEU A 187 0.59 -4.69 -3.69
CA LEU A 187 1.45 -4.51 -2.51
C LEU A 187 2.36 -3.31 -2.77
N LEU A 188 2.68 -2.54 -1.73
CA LEU A 188 3.54 -1.35 -1.88
C LEU A 188 4.96 -1.72 -2.29
N ALA A 189 5.55 -2.73 -1.65
CA ALA A 189 6.97 -3.02 -1.79
C ALA A 189 7.28 -4.52 -1.66
N GLU A 190 8.53 -4.88 -1.93
CA GLU A 190 9.05 -6.23 -1.72
C GLU A 190 9.01 -6.62 -0.25
N GLY A 191 8.71 -7.91 0.02
CA GLY A 191 8.63 -8.45 1.36
C GLY A 191 8.03 -9.86 1.39
N PHE A 192 7.63 -10.29 2.57
CA PHE A 192 7.07 -11.63 2.79
C PHE A 192 5.90 -11.94 1.84
N PHE A 193 4.92 -11.02 1.73
CA PHE A 193 3.74 -11.23 0.90
C PHE A 193 4.06 -11.25 -0.60
N ALA A 194 4.95 -10.39 -1.10
CA ALA A 194 5.39 -10.43 -2.50
C ALA A 194 6.09 -11.75 -2.83
N GLY A 195 6.97 -12.21 -1.93
CA GLY A 195 7.61 -13.53 -2.06
C GLY A 195 6.60 -14.68 -1.99
N LYS A 196 5.62 -14.62 -1.08
CA LYS A 196 4.56 -15.63 -0.99
C LYS A 196 3.71 -15.66 -2.25
N MET A 197 3.30 -14.51 -2.78
CA MET A 197 2.52 -14.42 -4.01
C MET A 197 3.20 -15.12 -5.19
N ARG A 198 4.51 -14.90 -5.37
CA ARG A 198 5.29 -15.60 -6.41
C ARG A 198 5.32 -17.11 -6.20
N ARG A 199 5.49 -17.57 -4.95
CA ARG A 199 5.43 -19.02 -4.63
C ARG A 199 4.05 -19.61 -4.86
N ASP A 200 3.00 -18.89 -4.47
CA ASP A 200 1.62 -19.30 -4.66
C ASP A 200 1.27 -19.42 -6.16
N ALA A 201 1.69 -18.46 -6.99
CA ALA A 201 1.54 -18.54 -8.44
C ALA A 201 2.30 -19.75 -9.02
N ALA A 202 3.56 -19.95 -8.63
CA ALA A 202 4.38 -21.06 -9.10
C ALA A 202 3.81 -22.43 -8.69
N SER A 203 3.16 -22.52 -7.52
CA SER A 203 2.56 -23.77 -7.02
C SER A 203 1.41 -24.29 -7.89
N THR A 204 0.81 -23.43 -8.71
CA THR A 204 -0.25 -23.84 -9.64
C THR A 204 0.28 -24.60 -10.86
N GLY A 205 1.58 -24.58 -11.09
CA GLY A 205 2.21 -25.15 -12.30
C GLY A 205 1.94 -24.36 -13.59
N LEU A 206 1.28 -23.21 -13.50
CA LEU A 206 0.99 -22.32 -14.61
C LEU A 206 2.11 -21.29 -14.81
N PRO A 207 2.37 -20.84 -16.05
CA PRO A 207 3.45 -19.90 -16.36
C PRO A 207 3.10 -18.44 -16.05
N ALA A 208 2.26 -18.19 -15.05
CA ALA A 208 1.83 -16.82 -14.71
C ALA A 208 3.01 -15.92 -14.31
N LYS A 209 3.18 -14.83 -15.03
CA LYS A 209 4.18 -13.79 -14.73
C LYS A 209 3.64 -12.86 -13.67
N VAL A 210 4.24 -12.86 -12.50
CA VAL A 210 3.87 -11.99 -11.38
C VAL A 210 4.63 -10.67 -11.51
N ALA A 211 3.90 -9.58 -11.74
CA ALA A 211 4.46 -8.24 -11.80
C ALA A 211 5.08 -7.82 -10.45
N ALA A 212 6.05 -6.91 -10.48
CA ALA A 212 6.66 -6.33 -9.28
C ALA A 212 5.62 -5.58 -8.42
N PRO A 213 5.87 -5.38 -7.13
CA PRO A 213 5.10 -4.46 -6.28
C PRO A 213 5.05 -3.03 -6.84
N LEU A 214 4.13 -2.21 -6.33
CA LEU A 214 3.87 -0.86 -6.85
C LEU A 214 5.11 0.03 -6.85
N VAL A 215 5.85 0.06 -5.75
CA VAL A 215 7.05 0.89 -5.60
C VAL A 215 8.32 0.08 -5.83
N ASN A 216 9.14 0.59 -6.73
CA ASN A 216 10.50 0.12 -6.97
C ASN A 216 11.48 1.17 -6.44
N ALA A 217 12.40 0.78 -5.55
CA ALA A 217 13.40 1.69 -4.98
C ALA A 217 14.33 2.33 -6.03
N GLN A 218 14.49 1.71 -7.20
CA GLN A 218 15.25 2.25 -8.32
C GLN A 218 14.42 3.19 -9.23
N ASP A 219 13.11 3.33 -8.96
CA ASP A 219 12.20 4.20 -9.69
C ASP A 219 11.52 5.22 -8.74
N PRO A 220 12.15 6.38 -8.50
CA PRO A 220 11.59 7.41 -7.61
C PRO A 220 10.20 7.93 -8.06
N ALA A 221 9.87 7.83 -9.35
CA ALA A 221 8.57 8.26 -9.85
C ALA A 221 7.43 7.40 -9.28
N SER A 222 7.67 6.10 -9.06
CA SER A 222 6.69 5.22 -8.43
C SER A 222 6.40 5.61 -6.97
N ALA A 223 7.43 5.96 -6.21
CA ALA A 223 7.28 6.45 -4.84
C ALA A 223 6.58 7.82 -4.79
N ARG A 224 6.84 8.68 -5.78
CA ARG A 224 6.19 9.98 -5.92
C ARG A 224 4.68 9.86 -6.06
N VAL A 225 4.19 8.95 -6.89
CA VAL A 225 2.75 8.67 -7.06
C VAL A 225 2.11 8.28 -5.71
N VAL A 226 2.77 7.41 -4.95
CA VAL A 226 2.28 7.00 -3.62
C VAL A 226 2.30 8.16 -2.63
N ALA A 227 3.34 9.00 -2.68
CA ALA A 227 3.45 10.19 -1.83
C ALA A 227 2.37 11.24 -2.15
N GLU A 228 1.95 11.37 -3.40
CA GLU A 228 0.82 12.22 -3.79
C GLU A 228 -0.50 11.71 -3.20
N CYS A 229 -0.75 10.40 -3.24
CA CYS A 229 -1.89 9.81 -2.54
C CYS A 229 -1.83 10.09 -1.04
N PHE A 230 -0.64 9.97 -0.44
CA PHE A 230 -0.43 10.25 0.99
C PHE A 230 -0.79 11.70 1.36
N VAL A 231 -0.32 12.66 0.58
CA VAL A 231 -0.58 14.10 0.84
C VAL A 231 -2.06 14.42 0.70
N ASP A 232 -2.75 13.85 -0.31
CA ASP A 232 -4.20 14.03 -0.46
C ASP A 232 -4.97 13.46 0.74
N ARG A 233 -4.61 12.25 1.23
CA ARG A 233 -5.24 11.68 2.43
C ARG A 233 -5.01 12.50 3.71
N MET A 234 -3.92 13.22 3.77
CA MET A 234 -3.63 14.12 4.89
C MET A 234 -4.56 15.34 4.91
N ASP A 235 -5.06 15.74 3.74
CA ASP A 235 -5.88 16.93 3.56
C ASP A 235 -7.40 16.65 3.65
N GLU A 236 -7.81 15.38 3.64
CA GLU A 236 -9.21 14.93 3.84
C GLU A 236 -9.63 14.93 5.32
#